data_33054d473d79b08b4cae5a8fe3454bee
#
_entry.id   33054d473d79b08b4cae5a8fe3454bee
#
_cell.length_a   1.000
_cell.length_b   1.000
_cell.length_c   1.000
_cell.angle_alpha   90.00
_cell.angle_beta   90.00
_cell.angle_gamma   90.00
#
_symmetry.space_group_name_H-M   'P 1'
#
loop_
_entity.id
_entity.type
_entity.pdbx_description
1 polymer ?
#
loop_
_entity_poly.entity_id
_entity_poly.type
_entity_poly.pdbx_seq_one_letter_code
_entity_poly.pdbx_strand_id
1 'polypeptide(L)'
;ELEDFMNQYVTGSTIKNLREKAKLTQCELASLLNVSDKTVSKWETGRGFPDIVFLEPLAQVLKVSIIELLSGKEVVNKNKNAKIQRSKFYVCPICGNVVFSVGKALISCCGIQLPALECEKFAENPGNPKDGELAKSHEITVQNSDSDLFVSLNHPMEKGHYISWIACVGFNFVNIVKLYPEQNPEARFPFKKGCTFFAYCNHHGLFQVKV
;
A
#
# COMPACT_ATOMS: atom_id res chain seq x y z
N GLU A 1 -1.92 -13.54 -26.18
CA GLU A 1 -1.74 -12.80 -24.90
C GLU A 1 -0.51 -11.88 -24.93
N LEU A 2 0.58 -12.23 -25.65
CA LEU A 2 1.75 -11.35 -25.83
C LEU A 2 1.53 -10.26 -26.89
N GLU A 3 0.67 -10.49 -27.88
CA GLU A 3 0.32 -9.50 -28.90
C GLU A 3 -0.58 -8.38 -28.35
N ASP A 4 -1.41 -8.66 -27.35
CA ASP A 4 -2.23 -7.65 -26.66
C ASP A 4 -1.37 -6.72 -25.78
N PHE A 5 -0.23 -7.20 -25.29
CA PHE A 5 0.71 -6.40 -24.49
C PHE A 5 1.53 -5.42 -25.34
N MET A 6 1.81 -5.76 -26.60
CA MET A 6 2.60 -4.92 -27.52
C MET A 6 1.78 -3.80 -28.18
N ASN A 7 0.46 -3.87 -28.15
CA ASN A 7 -0.45 -2.84 -28.69
C ASN A 7 -0.78 -1.73 -27.68
N GLN A 8 -0.13 -1.72 -26.51
CA GLN A 8 -0.38 -0.77 -25.40
C GLN A 8 0.56 0.44 -25.39
N TYR A 9 1.23 0.72 -26.49
CA TYR A 9 2.03 1.92 -26.59
C TYR A 9 1.14 3.17 -26.61
N VAL A 10 1.65 4.24 -25.99
CA VAL A 10 1.05 5.58 -26.08
C VAL A 10 0.80 5.90 -27.56
N THR A 11 -0.43 5.81 -27.98
CA THR A 11 -0.80 6.22 -29.33
C THR A 11 -0.93 7.74 -29.37
N GLY A 12 -0.59 8.37 -30.46
CA GLY A 12 -0.77 9.80 -30.62
C GLY A 12 -2.22 10.24 -30.36
N SER A 13 -3.18 9.40 -30.73
CA SER A 13 -4.60 9.60 -30.44
C SER A 13 -4.90 9.63 -28.93
N THR A 14 -4.22 8.83 -28.12
CA THR A 14 -4.36 8.83 -26.66
C THR A 14 -3.90 10.16 -26.07
N ILE A 15 -2.71 10.64 -26.44
CA ILE A 15 -2.19 11.94 -25.98
C ILE A 15 -3.15 13.06 -26.37
N LYS A 16 -3.62 13.07 -27.62
CA LYS A 16 -4.58 14.06 -28.10
C LYS A 16 -5.87 14.06 -27.30
N ASN A 17 -6.49 12.89 -27.10
CA ASN A 17 -7.72 12.75 -26.36
C ASN A 17 -7.59 13.21 -24.90
N LEU A 18 -6.48 12.85 -24.23
CA LEU A 18 -6.20 13.24 -22.86
C LEU A 18 -5.95 14.75 -22.74
N ARG A 19 -5.23 15.35 -23.71
CA ARG A 19 -5.01 16.79 -23.76
C ARG A 19 -6.34 17.55 -23.94
N GLU A 20 -7.18 17.12 -24.87
CA GLU A 20 -8.49 17.73 -25.12
C GLU A 20 -9.41 17.59 -23.90
N LYS A 21 -9.39 16.44 -23.23
CA LYS A 21 -10.11 16.20 -21.97
C LYS A 21 -9.59 17.12 -20.87
N ALA A 22 -8.30 17.41 -20.82
CA ALA A 22 -7.67 18.38 -19.92
C ALA A 22 -7.91 19.83 -20.35
N LYS A 23 -8.57 20.07 -21.51
CA LYS A 23 -8.86 21.41 -22.07
C LYS A 23 -7.60 22.22 -22.39
N LEU A 24 -6.52 21.55 -22.75
CA LEU A 24 -5.26 22.17 -23.15
C LEU A 24 -5.13 22.24 -24.66
N THR A 25 -4.54 23.34 -25.16
CA THR A 25 -4.07 23.45 -26.55
C THR A 25 -2.73 22.69 -26.69
N GLN A 26 -2.30 22.40 -27.92
CA GLN A 26 -0.99 21.80 -28.20
C GLN A 26 0.14 22.70 -27.69
N CYS A 27 -0.01 24.02 -27.83
CA CYS A 27 0.94 25.03 -27.37
C CYS A 27 1.08 25.06 -25.84
N GLU A 28 -0.05 24.99 -25.12
CA GLU A 28 -0.04 24.94 -23.64
C GLU A 28 0.59 23.67 -23.14
N LEU A 29 0.24 22.51 -23.72
CA LEU A 29 0.88 21.24 -23.36
C LEU A 29 2.39 21.27 -23.63
N ALA A 30 2.79 21.81 -24.78
CA ALA A 30 4.20 21.95 -25.14
C ALA A 30 4.96 22.84 -24.14
N SER A 31 4.38 23.98 -23.76
CA SER A 31 4.95 24.89 -22.76
C SER A 31 5.12 24.22 -21.41
N LEU A 32 4.11 23.46 -20.92
CA LEU A 32 4.17 22.75 -19.65
C LEU A 32 5.24 21.64 -19.64
N LEU A 33 5.53 21.05 -20.79
CA LEU A 33 6.53 19.99 -20.95
C LEU A 33 7.90 20.52 -21.39
N ASN A 34 8.02 21.85 -21.59
CA ASN A 34 9.23 22.49 -22.09
C ASN A 34 9.73 21.92 -23.43
N VAL A 35 8.80 21.66 -24.34
CA VAL A 35 9.06 21.18 -25.70
C VAL A 35 8.41 22.10 -26.73
N SER A 36 8.67 21.89 -28.05
CA SER A 36 8.00 22.66 -29.10
C SER A 36 6.58 22.14 -29.36
N ASP A 37 5.67 23.01 -29.79
CA ASP A 37 4.33 22.66 -30.28
C ASP A 37 4.39 21.65 -31.42
N LYS A 38 5.38 21.75 -32.30
CA LYS A 38 5.65 20.78 -33.38
C LYS A 38 5.98 19.39 -32.83
N THR A 39 6.62 19.31 -31.65
CA THR A 39 6.93 18.04 -30.98
C THR A 39 5.63 17.36 -30.51
N VAL A 40 4.74 18.10 -29.85
CA VAL A 40 3.43 17.59 -29.42
C VAL A 40 2.59 17.18 -30.63
N SER A 41 2.57 17.99 -31.68
CA SER A 41 1.88 17.68 -32.93
C SER A 41 2.40 16.41 -33.60
N LYS A 42 3.73 16.16 -33.58
CA LYS A 42 4.31 14.91 -34.07
C LYS A 42 3.84 13.70 -33.25
N TRP A 43 3.80 13.83 -31.93
CA TRP A 43 3.30 12.76 -31.06
C TRP A 43 1.84 12.44 -31.36
N GLU A 44 0.96 13.47 -31.40
CA GLU A 44 -0.48 13.30 -31.63
C GLU A 44 -0.82 12.74 -33.01
N THR A 45 0.01 13.01 -34.03
CA THR A 45 -0.18 12.50 -35.40
C THR A 45 0.52 11.16 -35.64
N GLY A 46 1.17 10.57 -34.62
CA GLY A 46 1.87 9.31 -34.75
C GLY A 46 3.16 9.39 -35.59
N ARG A 47 3.65 10.59 -35.91
CA ARG A 47 4.90 10.81 -36.66
C ARG A 47 6.15 10.74 -35.75
N GLY A 48 5.97 10.50 -34.47
CA GLY A 48 6.99 10.30 -33.47
C GLY A 48 6.34 9.94 -32.14
N PHE A 49 7.13 9.40 -31.23
CA PHE A 49 6.69 9.03 -29.88
C PHE A 49 7.40 9.89 -28.85
N PRO A 50 6.77 10.14 -27.66
CA PRO A 50 7.47 10.72 -26.53
C PRO A 50 8.61 9.81 -26.09
N ASP A 51 9.76 10.39 -25.81
CA ASP A 51 10.83 9.67 -25.12
C ASP A 51 10.36 9.27 -23.72
N ILE A 52 10.95 8.22 -23.15
CA ILE A 52 10.63 7.70 -21.83
C ILE A 52 10.70 8.78 -20.74
N VAL A 53 11.59 9.76 -20.90
CA VAL A 53 11.75 10.88 -19.97
C VAL A 53 10.54 11.81 -19.91
N PHE A 54 9.68 11.79 -20.94
CA PHE A 54 8.46 12.59 -20.98
C PHE A 54 7.22 11.86 -20.47
N LEU A 55 7.29 10.54 -20.20
CA LEU A 55 6.11 9.77 -19.77
C LEU A 55 5.58 10.24 -18.43
N GLU A 56 6.45 10.47 -17.46
CA GLU A 56 6.05 10.96 -16.14
C GLU A 56 5.54 12.41 -16.18
N PRO A 57 6.24 13.38 -16.80
CA PRO A 57 5.74 14.74 -16.98
C PRO A 57 4.38 14.78 -17.72
N LEU A 58 4.22 13.98 -18.78
CA LEU A 58 2.95 13.87 -19.49
C LEU A 58 1.81 13.38 -18.61
N ALA A 59 2.05 12.30 -17.84
CA ALA A 59 1.06 11.73 -16.92
C ALA A 59 0.65 12.77 -15.85
N GLN A 60 1.60 13.52 -15.31
CA GLN A 60 1.35 14.58 -14.33
C GLN A 60 0.53 15.75 -14.91
N VAL A 61 0.91 16.27 -16.07
CA VAL A 61 0.22 17.38 -16.73
C VAL A 61 -1.19 16.98 -17.15
N LEU A 62 -1.35 15.79 -17.69
CA LEU A 62 -2.64 15.26 -18.13
C LEU A 62 -3.49 14.69 -16.99
N LYS A 63 -2.95 14.65 -15.74
CA LYS A 63 -3.61 14.15 -14.52
C LYS A 63 -4.11 12.70 -14.65
N VAL A 64 -3.32 11.87 -15.28
CA VAL A 64 -3.55 10.43 -15.45
C VAL A 64 -2.39 9.62 -14.89
N SER A 65 -2.59 8.34 -14.65
CA SER A 65 -1.48 7.44 -14.33
C SER A 65 -0.66 7.11 -15.58
N ILE A 66 0.60 6.72 -15.40
CA ILE A 66 1.43 6.23 -16.52
C ILE A 66 0.76 5.02 -17.20
N ILE A 67 0.05 4.18 -16.42
CA ILE A 67 -0.68 3.02 -16.96
C ILE A 67 -1.83 3.47 -17.88
N GLU A 68 -2.58 4.50 -17.50
CA GLU A 68 -3.63 5.07 -18.34
C GLU A 68 -3.05 5.71 -19.61
N LEU A 69 -1.94 6.44 -19.46
CA LEU A 69 -1.25 7.05 -20.58
C LEU A 69 -0.77 5.98 -21.58
N LEU A 70 -0.18 4.88 -21.10
CA LEU A 70 0.34 3.80 -21.93
C LEU A 70 -0.76 2.90 -22.51
N SER A 71 -1.81 2.62 -21.75
CA SER A 71 -2.90 1.74 -22.19
C SER A 71 -3.97 2.44 -23.01
N GLY A 72 -4.04 3.78 -22.93
CA GLY A 72 -5.13 4.56 -23.53
C GLY A 72 -6.50 4.29 -22.90
N LYS A 73 -6.55 3.51 -21.84
CA LYS A 73 -7.79 3.13 -21.15
C LYS A 73 -7.88 3.85 -19.82
N GLU A 74 -9.01 4.48 -19.56
CA GLU A 74 -9.29 5.09 -18.27
C GLU A 74 -9.36 4.01 -17.19
N VAL A 75 -8.58 4.17 -16.12
CA VAL A 75 -8.62 3.27 -14.96
C VAL A 75 -9.83 3.64 -14.10
N VAL A 76 -10.96 3.02 -14.38
CA VAL A 76 -12.18 3.20 -13.58
C VAL A 76 -12.07 2.37 -12.31
N ASN A 77 -12.20 3.02 -11.16
CA ASN A 77 -12.30 2.31 -9.89
C ASN A 77 -13.58 1.46 -9.85
N LYS A 78 -13.46 0.18 -10.15
CA LYS A 78 -14.57 -0.79 -10.08
C LYS A 78 -14.83 -1.28 -8.66
N ASN A 79 -13.94 -1.00 -7.72
CA ASN A 79 -14.03 -1.50 -6.35
C ASN A 79 -14.73 -0.47 -5.45
N LYS A 80 -16.01 -0.21 -5.73
CA LYS A 80 -16.83 0.72 -4.95
C LYS A 80 -17.07 0.27 -3.50
N ASN A 81 -16.76 -0.98 -3.16
CA ASN A 81 -17.05 -1.61 -1.88
C ASN A 81 -15.81 -2.24 -1.22
N ALA A 82 -14.67 -1.58 -1.30
CA ALA A 82 -13.49 -2.01 -0.56
C ALA A 82 -13.79 -1.99 0.94
N LYS A 83 -13.78 -3.17 1.58
CA LYS A 83 -14.06 -3.31 3.01
C LYS A 83 -12.76 -3.10 3.78
N ILE A 84 -12.77 -2.19 4.74
CA ILE A 84 -11.60 -1.87 5.57
C ILE A 84 -11.04 -3.10 6.31
N GLN A 85 -11.89 -4.09 6.61
CA GLN A 85 -11.48 -5.38 7.19
C GLN A 85 -10.56 -6.22 6.27
N ARG A 86 -10.44 -5.85 4.98
CA ARG A 86 -9.49 -6.44 4.02
C ARG A 86 -8.19 -5.66 3.94
N SER A 87 -7.94 -4.77 4.89
CA SER A 87 -6.72 -3.98 4.94
C SER A 87 -5.48 -4.86 4.90
N LYS A 88 -4.50 -4.41 4.13
CA LYS A 88 -3.17 -5.00 4.04
C LYS A 88 -2.18 -4.02 4.64
N PHE A 89 -1.21 -4.53 5.36
CA PHE A 89 -0.12 -3.76 5.95
C PHE A 89 1.16 -4.00 5.18
N TYR A 90 2.00 -2.99 5.14
CA TYR A 90 3.30 -2.97 4.47
C TYR A 90 4.29 -2.32 5.42
N VAL A 91 5.45 -2.91 5.60
CA VAL A 91 6.51 -2.35 6.45
C VAL A 91 7.78 -2.21 5.64
N CYS A 92 8.39 -1.03 5.70
CA CYS A 92 9.68 -0.80 5.05
C CYS A 92 10.80 -1.36 5.95
N PRO A 93 11.61 -2.31 5.47
CA PRO A 93 12.70 -2.87 6.26
C PRO A 93 13.85 -1.89 6.48
N ILE A 94 13.92 -0.79 5.71
CA ILE A 94 14.99 0.22 5.82
C ILE A 94 14.65 1.27 6.87
N CYS A 95 13.44 1.87 6.82
CA CYS A 95 13.09 2.97 7.71
C CYS A 95 11.99 2.63 8.74
N GLY A 96 11.44 1.41 8.73
CA GLY A 96 10.39 0.98 9.63
C GLY A 96 9.03 1.69 9.40
N ASN A 97 8.87 2.36 8.25
CA ASN A 97 7.61 3.00 7.89
C ASN A 97 6.51 1.95 7.74
N VAL A 98 5.34 2.23 8.31
CA VAL A 98 4.15 1.37 8.26
C VAL A 98 3.11 2.05 7.37
N VAL A 99 2.66 1.34 6.35
CA VAL A 99 1.60 1.78 5.46
C VAL A 99 0.48 0.74 5.47
N PHE A 100 -0.77 1.17 5.46
CA PHE A 100 -1.87 0.26 5.22
C PHE A 100 -2.68 0.70 3.99
N SER A 101 -3.30 -0.27 3.34
CA SER A 101 -4.26 -0.02 2.25
C SER A 101 -5.48 -0.90 2.40
N VAL A 102 -6.63 -0.44 1.91
CA VAL A 102 -7.92 -1.17 1.99
C VAL A 102 -8.01 -2.29 0.93
N GLY A 103 -6.94 -2.60 0.26
CA GLY A 103 -6.86 -3.63 -0.77
C GLY A 103 -5.42 -3.88 -1.18
N LYS A 104 -5.21 -4.63 -2.25
CA LYS A 104 -3.88 -4.80 -2.82
C LYS A 104 -3.42 -3.49 -3.44
N ALA A 105 -2.22 -3.05 -3.07
CA ALA A 105 -1.59 -1.85 -3.61
C ALA A 105 -0.12 -2.15 -3.93
N LEU A 106 0.42 -1.44 -4.91
CA LEU A 106 1.86 -1.37 -5.15
C LEU A 106 2.40 -0.19 -4.38
N ILE A 107 3.16 -0.47 -3.33
CA ILE A 107 3.69 0.54 -2.41
C ILE A 107 5.21 0.48 -2.47
N SER A 108 5.84 1.62 -2.64
CA SER A 108 7.30 1.75 -2.59
C SER A 108 7.72 2.68 -1.45
N CYS A 109 8.77 2.32 -0.76
CA CYS A 109 9.40 3.13 0.28
C CYS A 109 10.91 2.91 0.26
N CYS A 110 11.70 3.98 0.46
CA CYS A 110 13.17 3.93 0.42
C CYS A 110 13.74 3.25 -0.84
N GLY A 111 13.08 3.46 -2.00
CA GLY A 111 13.54 2.91 -3.29
C GLY A 111 13.23 1.42 -3.52
N ILE A 112 12.53 0.74 -2.61
CA ILE A 112 12.13 -0.65 -2.75
C ILE A 112 10.61 -0.80 -2.77
N GLN A 113 10.12 -1.79 -3.54
CA GLN A 113 8.71 -2.16 -3.53
C GLN A 113 8.43 -3.05 -2.31
N LEU A 114 7.43 -2.66 -1.53
CA LEU A 114 7.05 -3.37 -0.31
C LEU A 114 6.05 -4.49 -0.63
N PRO A 115 6.29 -5.73 -0.19
CA PRO A 115 5.27 -6.77 -0.22
C PRO A 115 4.20 -6.51 0.84
N ALA A 116 2.95 -6.91 0.54
CA ALA A 116 1.92 -6.96 1.57
C ALA A 116 2.30 -8.01 2.62
N LEU A 117 2.20 -7.65 3.89
CA LEU A 117 2.42 -8.61 4.98
C LEU A 117 1.30 -9.65 4.99
N GLU A 118 1.66 -10.90 5.13
CA GLU A 118 0.76 -12.00 5.44
C GLU A 118 0.87 -12.31 6.94
N CYS A 119 -0.25 -12.71 7.55
CA CYS A 119 -0.22 -13.11 8.96
C CYS A 119 0.47 -14.47 9.11
N GLU A 120 1.37 -14.55 10.07
CA GLU A 120 2.03 -15.79 10.45
C GLU A 120 0.98 -16.79 10.98
N LYS A 121 1.11 -18.02 10.52
CA LYS A 121 0.34 -19.15 11.02
C LYS A 121 1.26 -19.93 11.93
N PHE A 122 0.91 -20.01 13.19
CA PHE A 122 1.55 -20.97 14.07
C PHE A 122 1.30 -22.35 13.51
N ALA A 123 2.35 -23.07 13.12
CA ALA A 123 2.21 -24.42 12.61
C ALA A 123 1.49 -25.26 13.66
N GLU A 124 0.42 -25.94 13.25
CA GLU A 124 -0.37 -26.87 14.09
C GLU A 124 0.41 -28.13 14.49
N ASN A 125 1.74 -28.09 14.47
CA ASN A 125 2.61 -29.16 14.90
C ASN A 125 2.98 -28.98 16.38
N PRO A 126 2.26 -29.61 17.33
CA PRO A 126 2.54 -29.49 18.75
C PRO A 126 3.86 -30.19 19.19
N GLY A 127 4.67 -30.64 18.25
CA GLY A 127 5.87 -31.40 18.52
C GLY A 127 7.18 -30.62 18.51
N ASN A 128 7.19 -29.33 18.07
CA ASN A 128 8.41 -28.53 18.09
C ASN A 128 8.33 -27.50 19.23
N PRO A 129 9.17 -27.61 20.28
CA PRO A 129 9.11 -26.70 21.44
C PRO A 129 9.35 -25.24 21.07
N LYS A 130 10.12 -24.96 20.00
CA LYS A 130 10.36 -23.60 19.52
C LYS A 130 9.10 -22.92 18.96
N ASP A 131 8.23 -23.67 18.30
CA ASP A 131 6.98 -23.14 17.74
C ASP A 131 5.98 -22.83 18.87
N GLY A 132 5.99 -23.60 19.95
CA GLY A 132 5.14 -23.36 21.10
C GLY A 132 5.54 -22.12 21.94
N GLU A 133 6.83 -21.85 22.08
CA GLU A 133 7.33 -20.63 22.75
C GLU A 133 7.09 -19.40 21.91
N LEU A 134 7.31 -19.50 20.60
CA LEU A 134 7.04 -18.42 19.64
C LEU A 134 5.56 -18.06 19.62
N ALA A 135 4.69 -19.06 19.62
CA ALA A 135 3.24 -18.86 19.66
C ALA A 135 2.83 -18.11 20.94
N LYS A 136 3.35 -18.52 22.11
CA LYS A 136 3.02 -17.88 23.41
C LYS A 136 3.54 -16.46 23.50
N SER A 137 4.73 -16.17 23.00
CA SER A 137 5.32 -14.84 23.07
C SER A 137 4.68 -13.84 22.11
N HIS A 138 3.97 -14.31 21.09
CA HIS A 138 3.27 -13.46 20.11
C HIS A 138 1.74 -13.56 20.21
N GLU A 139 1.22 -14.22 21.25
CA GLU A 139 -0.20 -14.30 21.50
C GLU A 139 -0.74 -12.92 21.90
N ILE A 140 -1.71 -12.43 21.13
CA ILE A 140 -2.34 -11.15 21.38
C ILE A 140 -3.49 -11.38 22.36
N THR A 141 -3.36 -10.88 23.58
CA THR A 141 -4.39 -10.90 24.60
C THR A 141 -5.20 -9.61 24.57
N VAL A 142 -6.53 -9.73 24.50
CA VAL A 142 -7.44 -8.59 24.48
C VAL A 142 -8.36 -8.65 25.69
N GLN A 143 -8.35 -7.61 26.52
CA GLN A 143 -9.17 -7.48 27.70
C GLN A 143 -10.08 -6.27 27.58
N ASN A 144 -11.34 -6.41 28.04
CA ASN A 144 -12.26 -5.28 28.16
C ASN A 144 -11.97 -4.51 29.43
N SER A 145 -11.80 -3.20 29.32
CA SER A 145 -11.63 -2.28 30.45
C SER A 145 -12.63 -1.14 30.29
N ASP A 146 -13.78 -1.22 30.92
CA ASP A 146 -14.88 -0.25 30.92
C ASP A 146 -15.22 0.32 29.52
N SER A 147 -14.48 1.34 29.07
CA SER A 147 -14.69 2.02 27.80
C SER A 147 -13.66 1.66 26.71
N ASP A 148 -12.63 0.89 27.07
CA ASP A 148 -11.49 0.60 26.21
C ASP A 148 -11.23 -0.90 26.05
N LEU A 149 -10.54 -1.25 24.97
CA LEU A 149 -9.93 -2.55 24.77
C LEU A 149 -8.44 -2.45 25.10
N PHE A 150 -8.02 -3.18 26.11
CA PHE A 150 -6.61 -3.28 26.49
C PHE A 150 -6.00 -4.49 25.78
N VAL A 151 -4.99 -4.23 24.96
CA VAL A 151 -4.29 -5.22 24.15
C VAL A 151 -2.88 -5.36 24.67
N SER A 152 -2.45 -6.58 24.97
CA SER A 152 -1.11 -6.89 25.47
C SER A 152 -0.56 -8.17 24.86
N LEU A 153 0.77 -8.27 24.82
CA LEU A 153 1.52 -9.46 24.41
C LEU A 153 2.58 -9.77 25.49
N ASN A 154 2.99 -11.04 25.57
CA ASN A 154 4.11 -11.43 26.42
C ASN A 154 5.41 -11.54 25.61
N HIS A 155 5.92 -10.39 25.16
CA HIS A 155 7.07 -10.31 24.27
C HIS A 155 8.27 -9.63 24.95
N PRO A 156 9.53 -10.07 24.70
CA PRO A 156 10.73 -9.57 25.41
C PRO A 156 11.06 -8.09 25.15
N MET A 157 10.64 -7.50 24.04
CA MET A 157 10.81 -6.09 23.70
C MET A 157 12.27 -5.59 23.76
N GLU A 158 13.21 -6.41 23.32
CA GLU A 158 14.63 -6.06 23.24
C GLU A 158 14.92 -5.13 22.05
N LYS A 159 16.05 -4.39 22.07
CA LYS A 159 16.44 -3.44 21.00
C LYS A 159 16.45 -4.02 19.60
N GLY A 160 16.87 -5.27 19.46
CA GLY A 160 16.90 -5.98 18.17
C GLY A 160 15.62 -6.75 17.85
N HIS A 161 14.78 -7.04 18.86
CA HIS A 161 13.63 -7.91 18.74
C HIS A 161 12.46 -7.40 19.59
N TYR A 162 11.47 -6.77 18.93
CA TYR A 162 10.35 -6.14 19.62
C TYR A 162 9.09 -6.06 18.74
N ILE A 163 7.94 -5.92 19.38
CA ILE A 163 6.70 -5.56 18.70
C ILE A 163 6.78 -4.09 18.31
N SER A 164 6.86 -3.78 17.03
CA SER A 164 7.06 -2.41 16.58
C SER A 164 5.77 -1.61 16.44
N TRP A 165 4.63 -2.29 16.35
CA TRP A 165 3.31 -1.66 16.38
C TRP A 165 2.20 -2.67 16.66
N ILE A 166 1.08 -2.15 17.19
CA ILE A 166 -0.19 -2.85 17.34
C ILE A 166 -1.25 -2.06 16.59
N ALA A 167 -2.10 -2.75 15.80
CA ALA A 167 -3.20 -2.12 15.08
C ALA A 167 -4.54 -2.74 15.44
N CYS A 168 -5.57 -1.89 15.50
CA CYS A 168 -6.96 -2.28 15.61
C CYS A 168 -7.69 -1.93 14.32
N VAL A 169 -8.25 -2.92 13.65
CA VAL A 169 -9.05 -2.78 12.42
C VAL A 169 -10.51 -3.06 12.77
N GLY A 170 -11.32 -2.03 12.75
CA GLY A 170 -12.75 -2.12 12.97
C GLY A 170 -13.55 -2.12 11.67
N PHE A 171 -14.87 -1.85 11.78
CA PHE A 171 -15.75 -1.82 10.62
C PHE A 171 -15.43 -0.65 9.67
N ASN A 172 -15.07 0.51 10.21
CA ASN A 172 -14.87 1.77 9.47
C ASN A 172 -13.63 2.55 9.89
N PHE A 173 -12.69 1.94 10.60
CA PHE A 173 -11.47 2.60 11.08
C PHE A 173 -10.29 1.63 11.14
N VAL A 174 -9.09 2.20 11.10
CA VAL A 174 -7.82 1.55 11.43
C VAL A 174 -7.09 2.48 12.39
N ASN A 175 -6.75 1.98 13.56
CA ASN A 175 -5.90 2.68 14.53
C ASN A 175 -4.59 1.91 14.69
N ILE A 176 -3.46 2.60 14.60
CA ILE A 176 -2.13 2.01 14.76
C ILE A 176 -1.43 2.73 15.92
N VAL A 177 -0.92 1.94 16.85
CA VAL A 177 -0.08 2.40 17.95
C VAL A 177 1.34 1.91 17.69
N LYS A 178 2.28 2.83 17.53
CA LYS A 178 3.70 2.53 17.37
C LYS A 178 4.28 2.21 18.75
N LEU A 179 5.10 1.15 18.81
CA LEU A 179 5.84 0.76 20.00
C LEU A 179 7.34 0.85 19.74
N TYR A 180 8.10 0.92 20.81
CA TYR A 180 9.55 1.01 20.78
C TYR A 180 10.17 -0.05 21.70
N PRO A 181 11.45 -0.42 21.49
CA PRO A 181 12.17 -1.30 22.41
C PRO A 181 12.08 -0.83 23.89
N GLU A 182 12.14 -1.75 24.80
CA GLU A 182 12.16 -1.51 26.25
C GLU A 182 10.83 -0.92 26.81
N GLN A 183 9.77 -0.84 25.99
CA GLN A 183 8.41 -0.52 26.43
C GLN A 183 7.61 -1.80 26.68
N ASN A 184 6.55 -1.70 27.47
CA ASN A 184 5.59 -2.79 27.56
C ASN A 184 4.88 -2.98 26.19
N PRO A 185 4.74 -4.22 25.70
CA PRO A 185 4.03 -4.49 24.44
C PRO A 185 2.52 -4.44 24.65
N GLU A 186 2.01 -3.25 24.91
CA GLU A 186 0.61 -3.01 25.23
C GLU A 186 0.08 -1.74 24.56
N ALA A 187 -1.22 -1.73 24.27
CA ALA A 187 -1.91 -0.58 23.71
C ALA A 187 -3.38 -0.54 24.13
N ARG A 188 -3.97 0.65 24.18
CA ARG A 188 -5.40 0.86 24.44
C ARG A 188 -6.09 1.35 23.18
N PHE A 189 -7.25 0.79 22.93
CA PHE A 189 -8.10 1.17 21.80
C PHE A 189 -9.53 1.42 22.27
N PRO A 190 -10.27 2.37 21.68
CA PRO A 190 -11.67 2.57 22.00
C PRO A 190 -12.49 1.29 21.83
N PHE A 191 -13.37 1.00 22.79
CA PHE A 191 -14.21 -0.18 22.74
C PHE A 191 -15.12 -0.18 21.50
N LYS A 192 -14.95 -1.19 20.64
CA LYS A 192 -15.86 -1.48 19.50
C LYS A 192 -15.89 -2.98 19.26
N LYS A 193 -17.09 -3.53 19.08
CA LYS A 193 -17.28 -4.95 18.74
C LYS A 193 -16.81 -5.28 17.33
N GLY A 194 -16.31 -6.50 17.15
CA GLY A 194 -15.94 -7.04 15.83
C GLY A 194 -14.65 -6.45 15.25
N CYS A 195 -13.71 -6.12 16.13
CA CYS A 195 -12.37 -5.67 15.72
C CYS A 195 -11.44 -6.85 15.49
N THR A 196 -10.50 -6.64 14.57
CA THR A 196 -9.34 -7.52 14.38
C THR A 196 -8.10 -6.76 14.84
N PHE A 197 -7.34 -7.36 15.73
CA PHE A 197 -6.08 -6.81 16.20
C PHE A 197 -4.92 -7.44 15.46
N PHE A 198 -3.93 -6.64 15.15
CA PHE A 198 -2.69 -7.04 14.51
C PHE A 198 -1.52 -6.57 15.37
N ALA A 199 -0.50 -7.40 15.48
CA ALA A 199 0.78 -7.03 16.09
C ALA A 199 1.91 -7.43 15.16
N TYR A 200 2.86 -6.52 14.95
CA TYR A 200 4.00 -6.78 14.08
C TYR A 200 5.29 -6.83 14.88
N CYS A 201 5.90 -8.00 14.89
CA CYS A 201 7.25 -8.21 15.38
C CYS A 201 8.25 -7.95 14.25
N ASN A 202 9.29 -7.16 14.52
CA ASN A 202 10.33 -6.87 13.54
C ASN A 202 11.16 -8.10 13.12
N HIS A 203 11.11 -9.20 13.88
CA HIS A 203 11.81 -10.45 13.63
C HIS A 203 10.92 -11.56 13.05
N HIS A 204 9.67 -11.64 13.51
CA HIS A 204 8.79 -12.79 13.25
C HIS A 204 7.57 -12.46 12.38
N GLY A 205 7.40 -11.19 11.96
CA GLY A 205 6.33 -10.80 11.05
C GLY A 205 5.02 -10.39 11.73
N LEU A 206 3.90 -10.62 11.09
CA LEU A 206 2.58 -10.10 11.45
C LEU A 206 1.71 -11.18 12.10
N PHE A 207 1.14 -10.89 13.25
CA PHE A 207 0.21 -11.74 13.98
C PHE A 207 -1.17 -11.10 14.07
N GLN A 208 -2.23 -11.90 14.19
CA GLN A 208 -3.59 -11.38 14.30
C GLN A 208 -4.44 -12.18 15.28
N VAL A 209 -5.39 -11.48 15.91
CA VAL A 209 -6.49 -12.05 16.68
C VAL A 209 -7.80 -11.33 16.33
N LYS A 210 -8.89 -12.05 16.26
CA LYS A 210 -10.22 -11.50 16.01
C LYS A 210 -11.06 -11.59 17.30
N VAL A 211 -11.67 -10.47 17.70
CA VAL A 211 -12.50 -10.34 18.92
C VAL A 211 -13.92 -9.92 18.53
#